data_b68c96b25d260f2e76e41f1b574ce08a
#
_entry.id   b68c96b25d260f2e76e41f1b574ce08a
#
_cell.length_a   1.000
_cell.length_b   1.000
_cell.length_c   1.000
_cell.angle_alpha   90.00
_cell.angle_beta   90.00
_cell.angle_gamma   90.00
#
_symmetry.space_group_name_H-M   'P 1'
#
loop_
_entity.id
_entity.type
_entity.pdbx_description
1 polymer ?
#
loop_
_entity_poly.entity_id
_entity_poly.type
_entity_poly.pdbx_seq_one_letter_code
_entity_poly.pdbx_strand_id
1 'polypeptide(L)' 'MFIEFETGSGRTLLNVRHIVQVKRFQDLSDAITEIILANGGVVTVAGSYQDVCDGIERLVEDAAK' A
#
# COMPACT_ATOMS: atom_id res chain seq x y z
N MET A 1 -13.57 -0.95 -2.38
CA MET A 1 -12.71 -1.68 -1.45
C MET A 1 -11.56 -0.80 -1.01
N PHE A 2 -11.45 -0.56 0.28
CA PHE A 2 -10.45 0.35 0.83
C PHE A 2 -9.55 -0.36 1.83
N ILE A 3 -8.31 0.07 1.89
CA ILE A 3 -7.35 -0.40 2.87
C ILE A 3 -6.73 0.82 3.55
N GLU A 4 -6.54 0.74 4.86
CA GLU A 4 -5.97 1.83 5.65
C GLU A 4 -4.48 1.61 5.86
N PHE A 5 -3.71 2.66 5.66
CA PHE A 5 -2.27 2.64 5.90
C PHE A 5 -1.87 3.81 6.80
N GLU A 6 -0.79 3.62 7.53
CA GLU A 6 -0.15 4.72 8.25
C GLU A 6 0.87 5.40 7.34
N THR A 7 0.87 6.72 7.35
CA THR A 7 1.85 7.53 6.63
C THR A 7 2.53 8.49 7.60
N GLY A 8 3.54 9.19 7.14
CA GLY A 8 4.22 10.19 7.96
C GLY A 8 3.31 11.34 8.42
N SER A 9 2.20 11.57 7.74
CA SER A 9 1.25 12.62 8.08
C SER A 9 -0.04 12.09 8.73
N GLY A 10 -0.10 10.81 9.08
CA GLY A 10 -1.27 10.19 9.70
C GLY A 10 -1.73 8.97 8.93
N ARG A 11 -2.99 8.59 9.15
CA ARG A 11 -3.55 7.44 8.46
C ARG A 11 -4.27 7.86 7.19
N THR A 12 -4.22 7.00 6.18
CA THR A 12 -4.90 7.25 4.91
C THR A 12 -5.64 5.99 4.46
N LEU A 13 -6.76 6.19 3.80
CA LEU A 13 -7.53 5.11 3.17
C LEU A 13 -7.27 5.16 1.66
N LEU A 14 -6.89 4.03 1.09
CA LEU A 14 -6.67 3.91 -0.34
C LEU A 14 -7.64 2.90 -0.93
N ASN A 15 -8.19 3.24 -2.10
CA ASN A 15 -9.00 2.29 -2.84
C ASN A 15 -8.07 1.31 -3.56
N VAL A 16 -8.20 0.03 -3.23
CA VAL A 16 -7.34 -1.03 -3.77
C VAL A 16 -7.37 -1.05 -5.31
N ARG A 17 -8.52 -0.70 -5.90
CA ARG A 17 -8.65 -0.66 -7.36
C ARG A 17 -7.82 0.43 -8.02
N HIS A 18 -7.39 1.44 -7.27
CA HIS A 18 -6.56 2.53 -7.78
C HIS A 18 -5.07 2.29 -7.59
N ILE A 19 -4.71 1.18 -6.95
CA ILE A 19 -3.31 0.83 -6.75
C ILE A 19 -2.82 0.06 -7.98
N VAL A 20 -1.83 0.61 -8.67
CA VAL A 20 -1.27 -0.06 -9.86
C VAL A 20 0.06 -0.71 -9.59
N GLN A 21 0.78 -0.26 -8.56
CA GLN A 21 2.10 -0.81 -8.27
C GLN A 21 2.45 -0.59 -6.80
N VAL A 22 3.09 -1.58 -6.21
CA VAL A 22 3.68 -1.48 -4.86
C VAL A 22 5.18 -1.69 -5.02
N LYS A 23 5.97 -0.74 -4.50
CA LYS A 23 7.42 -0.78 -4.64
C LYS A 23 8.08 -0.73 -3.28
N ARG A 24 9.18 -1.45 -3.15
CA ARG A 24 10.04 -1.32 -1.99
C ARG A 24 10.72 0.05 -2.06
N PHE A 25 10.62 0.84 -1.00
CA PHE A 25 11.31 2.11 -0.93
C PHE A 25 12.82 1.87 -0.89
N GLN A 26 13.57 2.61 -1.70
CA GLN A 26 15.01 2.45 -1.80
C GLN A 26 15.75 3.10 -0.63
N ASP A 27 15.37 2.76 0.55
CA ASP A 27 16.06 3.18 1.75
C ASP A 27 16.57 1.94 2.46
N LEU A 28 17.48 2.15 3.39
CA LEU A 28 18.06 1.08 4.19
C LEU A 28 17.07 0.47 5.18
N SER A 29 15.88 1.03 5.25
CA SER A 29 14.84 0.61 6.18
C SER A 29 13.76 -0.21 5.44
N ASP A 30 13.48 -1.41 5.93
CA ASP A 30 12.36 -2.21 5.45
C ASP A 30 11.01 -1.71 6.00
N ALA A 31 11.01 -0.56 6.66
CA ALA A 31 9.82 -0.05 7.33
C ALA A 31 8.95 0.86 6.45
N ILE A 32 9.36 1.10 5.20
CA ILE A 32 8.65 2.03 4.32
C ILE A 32 8.42 1.39 2.95
N THR A 33 7.21 1.58 2.42
CA THR A 33 6.84 1.06 1.11
C THR A 33 6.16 2.17 0.31
N GLU A 34 6.43 2.23 -0.99
CA GLU A 34 5.77 3.18 -1.89
C GLU A 34 4.62 2.49 -2.62
N ILE A 35 3.47 3.18 -2.67
CA ILE A 35 2.30 2.71 -3.41
C ILE A 35 2.04 3.71 -4.53
N ILE A 36 1.98 3.22 -5.76
CA ILE A 36 1.73 4.04 -6.93
C ILE A 36 0.28 3.87 -7.36
N LEU A 37 -0.40 4.99 -7.53
CA LEU A 37 -1.82 5.03 -7.85
C LEU A 37 -2.05 5.21 -9.35
N ALA A 38 -3.25 4.85 -9.80
CA ALA A 38 -3.63 4.93 -11.21
C ALA A 38 -3.55 6.34 -11.79
N ASN A 39 -3.71 7.36 -10.94
CA ASN A 39 -3.61 8.76 -11.37
C ASN A 39 -2.18 9.29 -11.43
N GLY A 40 -1.18 8.43 -11.18
CA GLY A 40 0.22 8.83 -11.13
C GLY A 40 0.69 9.28 -9.76
N GLY A 41 -0.20 9.34 -8.77
CA GLY A 41 0.17 9.71 -7.41
C GLY A 41 1.01 8.64 -6.74
N VAL A 42 1.85 9.06 -5.80
CA VAL A 42 2.68 8.15 -5.01
C VAL A 42 2.39 8.39 -3.54
N VAL A 43 2.14 7.31 -2.81
CA VAL A 43 1.90 7.36 -1.36
C VAL A 43 2.97 6.53 -0.68
N THR A 44 3.67 7.13 0.27
CA THR A 44 4.67 6.44 1.08
C THR A 44 4.00 6.00 2.38
N VAL A 45 3.99 4.70 2.63
CA VAL A 45 3.28 4.13 3.79
C VAL A 45 4.26 3.45 4.74
N ALA A 46 3.93 3.44 6.01
CA ALA A 46 4.69 2.72 7.02
C ALA A 46 4.37 1.23 6.91
N GLY A 47 5.40 0.39 6.97
CA GLY A 47 5.28 -1.05 6.88
C GLY A 47 6.23 -1.62 5.85
N SER A 48 6.58 -2.89 6.02
CA SER A 48 7.46 -3.57 5.09
C SER A 48 6.72 -3.86 3.78
N TYR A 49 7.48 -3.99 2.71
CA TYR A 49 6.93 -4.38 1.41
C TYR A 49 6.08 -5.65 1.51
N GLN A 50 6.59 -6.65 2.23
CA GLN A 50 5.89 -7.92 2.39
C GLN A 50 4.56 -7.75 3.12
N ASP A 51 4.54 -6.98 4.20
CA ASP A 51 3.32 -6.75 4.97
C ASP A 51 2.27 -6.00 4.15
N VAL A 52 2.69 -5.01 3.38
CA VAL A 52 1.78 -4.24 2.52
C VAL A 52 1.19 -5.14 1.44
N CYS A 53 2.02 -5.94 0.79
CA CYS A 53 1.55 -6.87 -0.24
C CYS A 53 0.58 -7.90 0.34
N ASP A 54 0.90 -8.47 1.50
CA ASP A 54 0.04 -9.45 2.15
C ASP A 54 -1.33 -8.86 2.51
N GLY A 55 -1.34 -7.64 3.00
CA GLY A 55 -2.59 -6.95 3.32
C GLY A 55 -3.47 -6.73 2.09
N ILE A 56 -2.88 -6.31 0.99
CA ILE A 56 -3.60 -6.09 -0.26
C ILE A 56 -4.12 -7.42 -0.82
N GLU A 57 -3.29 -8.46 -0.81
CA GLU A 57 -3.67 -9.77 -1.33
C GLU A 57 -4.82 -10.39 -0.53
N ARG A 58 -4.80 -10.27 0.79
CA ARG A 58 -5.89 -10.76 1.63
C ARG A 58 -7.22 -10.08 1.28
N LEU A 59 -7.17 -8.78 1.07
CA LEU A 59 -8.37 -8.03 0.77
C LEU A 59 -8.94 -8.44 -0.59
N VAL A 60 -8.09 -8.64 -1.58
CA VAL A 60 -8.49 -9.07 -2.91
C VAL A 60 -9.05 -10.50 -2.85
N GLU A 61 -8.43 -11.40 -2.11
CA GLU A 61 -8.91 -12.76 -1.93
C GLU A 61 -10.29 -12.80 -1.26
N ASP A 62 -10.48 -11.99 -0.21
CA ASP A 62 -11.77 -11.92 0.47
C ASP A 62 -12.86 -11.40 -0.45
N ALA A 63 -12.55 -10.46 -1.32
CA ALA A 63 -13.52 -9.92 -2.28
C ALA A 63 -13.87 -10.91 -3.38
N ALA A 64 -12.97 -11.85 -3.69
CA ALA A 64 -13.18 -12.86 -4.71
C ALA A 64 -14.05 -14.03 -4.23
N LYS A 65 -14.30 -14.12 -2.96
CA LYS A 65 -15.19 -15.14 -2.37
C LYS A 65 -16.61 -14.61 -2.40
#